data_2a2f12095d2a1d8a81cf914a179f20d8
#
_entry.id   2a2f12095d2a1d8a81cf914a179f20d8
#
_cell.length_a   1.000
_cell.length_b   1.000
_cell.length_c   1.000
_cell.angle_alpha   90.00
_cell.angle_beta   90.00
_cell.angle_gamma   90.00
#
_symmetry.space_group_name_H-M   'P 1'
#
loop_
_entity.id
_entity.type
_entity.pdbx_description
1 polymer ?
#
loop_
_entity_poly.entity_id
_entity_poly.type
_entity_poly.pdbx_seq_one_letter_code
_entity_poly.pdbx_strand_id
1 'polypeptide(L)'
;MRKSAVLLLLTHLLVLPLVAQSQPAKVLSDYIKEINQFNKRNPQEKVYLHFDNTGYFLGDTIWFKAYTVLAEQHRFSPLSKVLHVELLTPQGEVIANRKLMIENGQCHGEFPLKRIYRSGFYEVRAYTRRMLNFGDDCIFSRVFPVYDEPETDGNYAEKAMDS
;
A
#
# COMPACT_ATOMS: atom_id res chain seq x y z
N MET A 1 41.69 -15.80 58.31
CA MET A 1 41.85 -15.49 56.88
C MET A 1 40.81 -16.13 55.96
N ARG A 2 40.33 -17.38 56.12
CA ARG A 2 39.32 -18.03 55.28
C ARG A 2 37.91 -17.41 55.35
N LYS A 3 37.45 -16.89 56.48
CA LYS A 3 36.11 -16.33 56.66
C LYS A 3 35.94 -14.96 55.99
N SER A 4 37.00 -14.15 55.90
CA SER A 4 36.97 -12.83 55.24
C SER A 4 36.90 -12.93 53.72
N ALA A 5 37.54 -13.96 53.12
CA ALA A 5 37.49 -14.22 51.68
C ALA A 5 36.11 -14.67 51.20
N VAL A 6 35.42 -15.48 52.01
CA VAL A 6 34.04 -15.97 51.72
C VAL A 6 33.06 -14.79 51.80
N LEU A 7 33.20 -13.86 52.73
CA LEU A 7 32.34 -12.69 52.87
C LEU A 7 32.51 -11.72 51.69
N LEU A 8 33.73 -11.54 51.19
CA LEU A 8 34.04 -10.70 50.01
C LEU A 8 33.47 -11.31 48.72
N LEU A 9 33.48 -12.65 48.58
CA LEU A 9 32.93 -13.37 47.46
C LEU A 9 31.38 -13.30 47.43
N LEU A 10 30.74 -13.35 48.61
CA LEU A 10 29.28 -13.22 48.73
C LEU A 10 28.81 -11.80 48.42
N THR A 11 29.55 -10.77 48.78
CA THR A 11 29.20 -9.37 48.41
C THR A 11 29.32 -9.07 46.93
N HIS A 12 30.30 -9.67 46.23
CA HIS A 12 30.43 -9.57 44.79
C HIS A 12 29.30 -10.30 44.03
N LEU A 13 28.82 -11.41 44.56
CA LEU A 13 27.72 -12.17 43.96
C LEU A 13 26.36 -11.46 44.08
N LEU A 14 26.19 -10.61 45.12
CA LEU A 14 24.94 -9.85 45.35
C LEU A 14 24.82 -8.57 44.51
N VAL A 15 25.96 -8.00 44.07
CA VAL A 15 26.01 -6.74 43.31
C VAL A 15 25.86 -6.97 41.78
N LEU A 16 26.22 -8.15 41.28
CA LEU A 16 26.17 -8.49 39.86
C LEU A 16 24.75 -8.43 39.21
N PRO A 17 23.64 -8.80 39.85
CA PRO A 17 22.32 -8.71 39.22
C PRO A 17 21.74 -7.29 39.18
N LEU A 18 22.26 -6.36 40.00
CA LEU A 18 21.72 -4.97 40.01
C LEU A 18 22.15 -4.11 38.81
N VAL A 19 23.27 -4.47 38.17
CA VAL A 19 23.78 -3.71 36.99
C VAL A 19 23.14 -4.15 35.69
N ALA A 20 22.53 -5.34 35.65
CA ALA A 20 21.96 -5.93 34.42
C ALA A 20 20.55 -5.45 34.08
N GLN A 21 19.87 -4.66 34.92
CA GLN A 21 18.44 -4.36 34.78
C GLN A 21 18.11 -2.98 34.18
N SER A 22 19.07 -2.16 33.78
CA SER A 22 18.76 -0.75 33.50
C SER A 22 18.85 -0.26 32.06
N GLN A 23 19.00 -1.11 31.04
CA GLN A 23 19.31 -0.60 29.71
C GLN A 23 18.35 -0.89 28.53
N PRO A 24 17.52 -1.92 28.45
CA PRO A 24 16.75 -2.15 27.23
C PRO A 24 15.64 -1.11 26.98
N ALA A 25 15.03 -0.56 28.03
CA ALA A 25 13.95 0.40 27.88
C ALA A 25 14.43 1.79 27.35
N LYS A 26 15.60 2.23 27.77
CA LYS A 26 16.21 3.49 27.33
C LYS A 26 16.62 3.41 25.86
N VAL A 27 17.23 2.31 25.44
CA VAL A 27 17.64 2.05 24.05
C VAL A 27 16.40 2.03 23.14
N LEU A 28 15.31 1.39 23.55
CA LEU A 28 14.07 1.34 22.76
C LEU A 28 13.44 2.75 22.65
N SER A 29 13.39 3.52 23.73
CA SER A 29 12.82 4.87 23.71
C SER A 29 13.62 5.83 22.82
N ASP A 30 14.94 5.73 22.82
CA ASP A 30 15.82 6.54 21.98
C ASP A 30 15.66 6.15 20.50
N TYR A 31 15.57 4.86 20.21
CA TYR A 31 15.30 4.34 18.85
C TYR A 31 13.94 4.82 18.31
N ILE A 32 12.88 4.74 19.13
CA ILE A 32 11.54 5.25 18.75
C ILE A 32 11.60 6.75 18.49
N LYS A 33 12.34 7.51 19.29
CA LYS A 33 12.51 8.96 19.11
C LYS A 33 13.22 9.27 17.79
N GLU A 34 14.25 8.52 17.43
CA GLU A 34 14.97 8.68 16.16
C GLU A 34 14.08 8.36 14.96
N ILE A 35 13.31 7.25 15.01
CA ILE A 35 12.33 6.92 13.97
C ILE A 35 11.30 8.05 13.80
N ASN A 36 10.74 8.53 14.90
CA ASN A 36 9.75 9.60 14.85
C ASN A 36 10.34 10.91 14.28
N GLN A 37 11.60 11.22 14.58
CA GLN A 37 12.29 12.37 13.99
C GLN A 37 12.56 12.15 12.49
N PHE A 38 12.98 10.96 12.09
CA PHE A 38 13.18 10.61 10.69
C PHE A 38 11.89 10.75 9.89
N ASN A 39 10.79 10.19 10.37
CA ASN A 39 9.49 10.24 9.72
C ASN A 39 8.95 11.67 9.59
N LYS A 40 9.16 12.52 10.60
CA LYS A 40 8.81 13.95 10.52
C LYS A 40 9.61 14.70 9.45
N ARG A 41 10.87 14.36 9.24
CA ARG A 41 11.72 14.96 8.18
C ARG A 41 11.44 14.39 6.81
N ASN A 42 11.02 13.12 6.75
CA ASN A 42 10.77 12.36 5.53
C ASN A 42 9.34 11.81 5.52
N PRO A 43 8.31 12.67 5.47
CA PRO A 43 6.94 12.22 5.51
C PRO A 43 6.64 11.34 4.29
N GLN A 44 6.12 10.14 4.56
CA GLN A 44 5.75 9.16 3.55
C GLN A 44 4.33 9.42 3.06
N GLU A 45 4.11 9.30 1.75
CA GLU A 45 2.79 9.32 1.13
C GLU A 45 2.26 7.90 0.96
N LYS A 46 0.93 7.78 1.02
CA LYS A 46 0.18 6.59 0.60
C LYS A 46 -0.91 7.01 -0.37
N VAL A 47 -1.13 6.17 -1.36
CA VAL A 47 -2.21 6.32 -2.33
C VAL A 47 -3.23 5.23 -2.10
N TYR A 48 -4.50 5.58 -2.22
CA TYR A 48 -5.61 4.65 -2.25
C TYR A 48 -6.51 5.00 -3.43
N LEU A 49 -6.93 3.97 -4.18
CA LEU A 49 -7.90 4.10 -5.26
C LEU A 49 -9.21 3.42 -4.88
N HIS A 50 -10.29 4.17 -5.02
CA HIS A 50 -11.65 3.66 -4.97
C HIS A 50 -12.14 3.45 -6.39
N PHE A 51 -12.59 2.25 -6.69
CA PHE A 51 -13.07 1.84 -8.00
C PHE A 51 -14.59 1.68 -7.97
N ASP A 52 -15.22 1.87 -9.12
CA ASP A 52 -16.67 1.73 -9.30
C ASP A 52 -17.14 0.27 -9.26
N ASN A 53 -16.25 -0.70 -9.61
CA ASN A 53 -16.59 -2.12 -9.61
C ASN A 53 -15.43 -3.00 -9.10
N THR A 54 -15.70 -4.28 -8.87
CA THR A 54 -14.73 -5.30 -8.45
C THR A 54 -14.31 -6.25 -9.56
N GLY A 55 -14.95 -6.20 -10.71
CA GLY A 55 -14.67 -6.96 -11.93
C GLY A 55 -15.32 -6.26 -13.12
N TYR A 56 -14.85 -6.53 -14.32
CA TYR A 56 -15.23 -5.83 -15.53
C TYR A 56 -15.36 -6.78 -16.70
N PHE A 57 -16.05 -6.36 -17.77
CA PHE A 57 -16.05 -7.02 -19.07
C PHE A 57 -15.18 -6.24 -20.06
N LEU A 58 -14.70 -6.94 -21.10
CA LEU A 58 -14.07 -6.27 -22.24
C LEU A 58 -15.07 -5.32 -22.89
N GLY A 59 -14.66 -4.07 -23.08
CA GLY A 59 -15.53 -2.99 -23.52
C GLY A 59 -15.99 -2.04 -22.41
N ASP A 60 -15.90 -2.47 -21.15
CA ASP A 60 -16.18 -1.61 -20.00
C ASP A 60 -15.07 -0.56 -19.79
N THR A 61 -15.35 0.38 -18.90
CA THR A 61 -14.36 1.37 -18.43
C THR A 61 -14.18 1.22 -16.93
N ILE A 62 -12.94 1.05 -16.50
CA ILE A 62 -12.56 1.09 -15.08
C ILE A 62 -12.53 2.55 -14.63
N TRP A 63 -13.48 2.98 -13.82
CA TRP A 63 -13.49 4.30 -13.22
C TRP A 63 -12.87 4.27 -11.83
N PHE A 64 -12.09 5.29 -11.49
CA PHE A 64 -11.51 5.37 -10.16
C PHE A 64 -11.41 6.79 -9.64
N LYS A 65 -11.50 6.91 -8.32
CA LYS A 65 -11.13 8.09 -7.56
C LYS A 65 -9.94 7.77 -6.68
N ALA A 66 -8.92 8.62 -6.72
CA ALA A 66 -7.68 8.44 -5.98
C ALA A 66 -7.57 9.45 -4.83
N TYR A 67 -6.95 8.99 -3.75
CA TYR A 67 -6.68 9.76 -2.55
C TYR A 67 -5.20 9.61 -2.21
N THR A 68 -4.51 10.73 -2.03
CA THR A 68 -3.11 10.78 -1.60
C THR A 68 -3.05 11.35 -0.18
N VAL A 69 -2.54 10.56 0.76
CA VAL A 69 -2.50 10.91 2.17
C VAL A 69 -1.08 10.80 2.74
N LEU A 70 -0.80 11.53 3.82
CA LEU A 70 0.38 11.33 4.64
C LEU A 70 0.18 10.07 5.49
N ALA A 71 1.11 9.11 5.41
CA ALA A 71 0.97 7.78 6.00
C ALA A 71 0.71 7.80 7.52
N GLU A 72 1.41 8.68 8.25
CA GLU A 72 1.30 8.75 9.71
C GLU A 72 0.10 9.56 10.20
N GLN A 73 -0.35 10.55 9.41
CA GLN A 73 -1.34 11.53 9.85
C GLN A 73 -2.73 11.25 9.28
N HIS A 74 -2.84 10.34 8.31
CA HIS A 74 -4.08 9.97 7.62
C HIS A 74 -4.88 11.16 7.06
N ARG A 75 -4.18 12.26 6.75
CA ARG A 75 -4.74 13.47 6.13
C ARG A 75 -4.22 13.63 4.72
N PHE A 76 -4.92 14.37 3.88
CA PHE A 76 -4.50 14.64 2.52
C PHE A 76 -3.09 15.21 2.45
N SER A 77 -2.29 14.66 1.52
CA SER A 77 -0.91 15.09 1.32
C SER A 77 -0.86 16.34 0.42
N PRO A 78 -0.13 17.37 0.84
CA PRO A 78 0.15 18.51 -0.03
C PRO A 78 1.44 18.34 -0.85
N LEU A 79 2.18 17.22 -0.66
CA LEU A 79 3.56 17.09 -1.12
C LEU A 79 3.67 16.82 -2.62
N SER A 80 2.93 15.84 -3.13
CA SER A 80 2.94 15.49 -4.55
C SER A 80 1.80 16.17 -5.30
N LYS A 81 2.07 16.56 -6.54
CA LYS A 81 1.09 17.20 -7.43
C LYS A 81 0.65 16.31 -8.59
N VAL A 82 1.35 15.19 -8.79
CA VAL A 82 1.07 14.27 -9.88
C VAL A 82 0.99 12.85 -9.34
N LEU A 83 -0.10 12.17 -9.68
CA LEU A 83 -0.29 10.74 -9.49
C LEU A 83 -0.04 10.04 -10.83
N HIS A 84 0.78 9.02 -10.80
CA HIS A 84 0.94 8.06 -11.89
C HIS A 84 0.01 6.89 -11.62
N VAL A 85 -0.79 6.51 -12.62
CA VAL A 85 -1.66 5.33 -12.55
C VAL A 85 -1.46 4.52 -13.81
N GLU A 86 -1.19 3.23 -13.65
CA GLU A 86 -0.86 2.30 -14.72
C GLU A 86 -1.86 1.16 -14.75
N LEU A 87 -2.24 0.74 -15.96
CA LEU A 87 -3.00 -0.49 -16.20
C LEU A 87 -2.06 -1.53 -16.83
N LEU A 88 -1.99 -2.71 -16.21
CA LEU A 88 -1.16 -3.81 -16.65
C LEU A 88 -2.01 -4.99 -17.11
N THR A 89 -1.50 -5.69 -18.13
CA THR A 89 -2.07 -6.96 -18.60
C THR A 89 -1.84 -8.10 -17.61
N PRO A 90 -2.50 -9.27 -17.79
CA PRO A 90 -2.21 -10.48 -17.03
C PRO A 90 -0.74 -10.95 -17.12
N GLN A 91 0.00 -10.51 -18.13
CA GLN A 91 1.43 -10.81 -18.31
C GLN A 91 2.35 -9.78 -17.64
N GLY A 92 1.78 -8.73 -17.01
CA GLY A 92 2.53 -7.67 -16.33
C GLY A 92 3.01 -6.54 -17.25
N GLU A 93 2.52 -6.47 -18.48
CA GLU A 93 2.88 -5.39 -19.41
C GLU A 93 2.01 -4.15 -19.18
N VAL A 94 2.62 -2.97 -19.08
CA VAL A 94 1.90 -1.71 -18.96
C VAL A 94 1.28 -1.34 -20.31
N ILE A 95 -0.04 -1.37 -20.41
CA ILE A 95 -0.79 -1.04 -21.62
C ILE A 95 -1.42 0.36 -21.62
N ALA A 96 -1.54 0.96 -20.45
CA ALA A 96 -1.99 2.34 -20.32
C ALA A 96 -1.35 3.01 -19.11
N ASN A 97 -1.04 4.30 -19.24
CA ASN A 97 -0.52 5.13 -18.15
C ASN A 97 -1.30 6.45 -18.12
N ARG A 98 -1.64 6.90 -16.91
CA ARG A 98 -2.26 8.21 -16.65
C ARG A 98 -1.37 9.00 -15.71
N LYS A 99 -1.19 10.29 -16.03
CA LYS A 99 -0.56 11.29 -15.15
C LYS A 99 -1.65 12.27 -14.76
N LEU A 100 -2.11 12.16 -13.52
CA LEU A 100 -3.26 12.92 -13.02
C LEU A 100 -2.78 14.01 -12.08
N MET A 101 -3.34 15.21 -12.23
CA MET A 101 -3.10 16.32 -11.32
C MET A 101 -3.84 16.06 -10.00
N ILE A 102 -3.09 16.12 -8.88
CA ILE A 102 -3.65 15.97 -7.54
C ILE A 102 -4.11 17.36 -7.05
N GLU A 103 -5.40 17.49 -6.79
CA GLU A 103 -6.00 18.68 -6.21
C GLU A 103 -6.55 18.35 -4.81
N ASN A 104 -6.06 19.05 -3.80
CA ASN A 104 -6.45 18.80 -2.40
C ASN A 104 -6.35 17.34 -1.97
N GLY A 105 -5.28 16.64 -2.44
CA GLY A 105 -5.04 15.24 -2.12
C GLY A 105 -5.92 14.25 -2.88
N GLN A 106 -6.64 14.69 -3.90
CA GLN A 106 -7.56 13.85 -4.66
C GLN A 106 -7.37 14.03 -6.17
N CYS A 107 -7.68 12.99 -6.93
CA CYS A 107 -7.86 13.04 -8.37
C CYS A 107 -8.77 11.89 -8.82
N HIS A 108 -9.16 11.88 -10.08
CA HIS A 108 -9.95 10.79 -10.66
C HIS A 108 -9.44 10.49 -12.07
N GLY A 109 -9.78 9.31 -12.56
CA GLY A 109 -9.40 8.87 -13.88
C GLY A 109 -10.13 7.61 -14.31
N GLU A 110 -9.75 7.14 -15.49
CA GLU A 110 -10.39 6.00 -16.13
C GLU A 110 -9.44 5.21 -17.01
N PHE A 111 -9.74 3.93 -17.20
CA PHE A 111 -9.12 3.07 -18.20
C PHE A 111 -10.21 2.35 -19.00
N PRO A 112 -10.42 2.69 -20.28
CA PRO A 112 -11.29 1.91 -21.15
C PRO A 112 -10.62 0.57 -21.49
N LEU A 113 -11.32 -0.51 -21.22
CA LEU A 113 -10.93 -1.88 -21.57
C LEU A 113 -11.32 -2.16 -23.01
N LYS A 114 -10.36 -2.14 -23.92
CA LYS A 114 -10.64 -2.37 -25.35
C LYS A 114 -11.07 -3.81 -25.58
N ARG A 115 -12.06 -4.02 -26.45
CA ARG A 115 -12.55 -5.36 -26.85
C ARG A 115 -11.47 -6.25 -27.49
N ILE A 116 -10.39 -5.65 -28.03
CA ILE A 116 -9.25 -6.39 -28.58
C ILE A 116 -8.31 -6.96 -27.49
N TYR A 117 -8.46 -6.54 -26.24
CA TYR A 117 -7.71 -7.12 -25.14
C TYR A 117 -8.19 -8.55 -24.86
N ARG A 118 -7.43 -9.29 -24.09
CA ARG A 118 -7.80 -10.65 -23.66
C ARG A 118 -8.39 -10.60 -22.26
N SER A 119 -9.35 -11.48 -22.00
CA SER A 119 -9.83 -11.73 -20.64
C SER A 119 -8.68 -12.22 -19.73
N GLY A 120 -8.79 -11.96 -18.44
CA GLY A 120 -7.79 -12.34 -17.44
C GLY A 120 -7.72 -11.37 -16.28
N PHE A 121 -6.66 -11.47 -15.50
CA PHE A 121 -6.46 -10.64 -14.32
C PHE A 121 -5.59 -9.42 -14.66
N TYR A 122 -6.21 -8.24 -14.67
CA TYR A 122 -5.54 -6.97 -14.92
C TYR A 122 -5.17 -6.31 -13.61
N GLU A 123 -4.01 -5.65 -13.57
CA GLU A 123 -3.52 -4.94 -12.39
C GLU A 123 -3.57 -3.43 -12.63
N VAL A 124 -4.09 -2.69 -11.65
CA VAL A 124 -3.96 -1.22 -11.61
C VAL A 124 -2.96 -0.87 -10.53
N ARG A 125 -1.88 -0.18 -10.90
CA ARG A 125 -0.87 0.39 -9.98
C ARG A 125 -1.00 1.89 -9.90
N ALA A 126 -0.76 2.45 -8.72
CA ALA A 126 -0.76 3.89 -8.55
C ALA A 126 0.32 4.34 -7.56
N TYR A 127 1.05 5.41 -7.93
CA TYR A 127 2.14 5.93 -7.12
C TYR A 127 2.43 7.41 -7.43
N THR A 128 2.98 8.11 -6.45
CA THR A 128 3.66 9.38 -6.66
C THR A 128 5.16 9.13 -6.80
N ARG A 129 5.89 10.03 -7.45
CA ARG A 129 7.36 9.90 -7.54
C ARG A 129 8.03 9.84 -6.15
N ARG A 130 7.41 10.48 -5.16
CA ARG A 130 7.90 10.47 -3.80
C ARG A 130 7.84 9.07 -3.18
N MET A 131 6.79 8.30 -3.47
CA MET A 131 6.61 6.94 -2.95
C MET A 131 7.72 5.99 -3.41
N LEU A 132 8.27 6.19 -4.62
CA LEU A 132 9.36 5.36 -5.15
C LEU A 132 10.65 5.42 -4.32
N ASN A 133 10.82 6.43 -3.46
CA ASN A 133 11.96 6.51 -2.55
C ASN A 133 11.85 5.54 -1.35
N PHE A 134 10.69 4.93 -1.14
CA PHE A 134 10.40 4.07 0.02
C PHE A 134 10.25 2.59 -0.34
N GLY A 135 10.47 2.23 -1.59
CA GLY A 135 10.39 0.86 -2.10
C GLY A 135 9.06 0.52 -2.76
N ASP A 136 9.07 -0.60 -3.46
CA ASP A 136 7.92 -1.05 -4.28
C ASP A 136 6.70 -1.44 -3.44
N ASP A 137 6.90 -1.86 -2.19
CA ASP A 137 5.82 -2.19 -1.24
C ASP A 137 4.93 -0.98 -0.90
N CYS A 138 5.39 0.24 -1.20
CA CYS A 138 4.62 1.45 -1.00
C CYS A 138 3.67 1.77 -2.15
N ILE A 139 3.83 1.11 -3.31
CA ILE A 139 2.99 1.32 -4.49
C ILE A 139 1.61 0.70 -4.23
N PHE A 140 0.56 1.46 -4.52
CA PHE A 140 -0.78 0.90 -4.52
C PHE A 140 -0.93 -0.07 -5.69
N SER A 141 -1.45 -1.27 -5.41
CA SER A 141 -1.76 -2.28 -6.42
C SER A 141 -3.12 -2.91 -6.14
N ARG A 142 -3.90 -3.12 -7.18
CA ARG A 142 -5.13 -3.90 -7.15
C ARG A 142 -5.34 -4.67 -8.45
N VAL A 143 -5.68 -5.94 -8.30
CA VAL A 143 -5.97 -6.84 -9.42
C VAL A 143 -7.48 -6.99 -9.59
N PHE A 144 -7.93 -6.97 -10.85
CA PHE A 144 -9.33 -7.14 -11.24
C PHE A 144 -9.47 -8.28 -12.24
N PRO A 145 -10.49 -9.13 -12.10
CA PRO A 145 -10.90 -10.03 -13.15
C PRO A 145 -11.57 -9.22 -14.28
N VAL A 146 -11.12 -9.45 -15.50
CA VAL A 146 -11.73 -8.92 -16.73
C VAL A 146 -12.21 -10.12 -17.55
N TYR A 147 -13.49 -10.14 -17.84
CA TYR A 147 -14.17 -11.22 -18.53
C TYR A 147 -14.42 -10.87 -19.99
N ASP A 148 -14.53 -11.89 -20.83
CA ASP A 148 -15.07 -11.70 -22.16
C ASP A 148 -16.53 -11.23 -22.06
N GLU A 149 -16.96 -10.45 -23.05
CA GLU A 149 -18.37 -10.04 -23.15
C GLU A 149 -19.24 -11.31 -23.25
N PRO A 150 -20.29 -11.44 -22.42
CA PRO A 150 -21.14 -12.61 -22.49
C PRO A 150 -21.76 -12.70 -23.87
N GLU A 151 -21.67 -13.88 -24.51
CA GLU A 151 -22.42 -14.16 -25.72
C GLU A 151 -23.92 -14.16 -25.37
N THR A 152 -24.56 -13.00 -25.53
CA THR A 152 -26.01 -12.93 -25.40
C THR A 152 -26.64 -13.38 -26.72
N ASP A 153 -27.14 -14.57 -26.76
CA ASP A 153 -28.02 -15.05 -27.88
C ASP A 153 -29.43 -14.43 -27.83
N GLY A 154 -29.63 -13.42 -26.99
CA GLY A 154 -30.87 -12.63 -26.88
C GLY A 154 -32.07 -13.35 -26.26
N ASN A 155 -31.96 -14.64 -25.88
CA ASN A 155 -33.08 -15.50 -25.53
C ASN A 155 -33.22 -15.87 -24.05
N TYR A 156 -32.65 -15.10 -23.13
CA TYR A 156 -32.81 -15.39 -21.69
C TYR A 156 -34.26 -15.28 -21.19
N ALA A 157 -35.07 -14.43 -21.82
CA ALA A 157 -36.47 -14.26 -21.42
C ALA A 157 -37.37 -15.43 -21.86
N GLU A 158 -37.11 -16.06 -23.00
CA GLU A 158 -37.88 -17.21 -23.46
C GLU A 158 -37.60 -18.51 -22.69
N LYS A 159 -36.33 -18.79 -22.36
CA LYS A 159 -35.96 -19.97 -21.57
C LYS A 159 -36.47 -19.98 -20.14
N ALA A 160 -36.71 -18.82 -19.54
CA ALA A 160 -37.22 -18.69 -18.16
C ALA A 160 -38.74 -18.90 -18.09
N MET A 161 -39.47 -18.87 -19.20
CA MET A 161 -40.93 -19.08 -19.22
C MET A 161 -41.35 -20.53 -19.55
N ASP A 162 -40.44 -21.37 -20.03
CA ASP A 162 -40.71 -22.78 -20.40
C ASP A 162 -40.23 -23.79 -19.32
N SER A 163 -39.84 -23.34 -18.15
CA SER A 163 -39.46 -24.15 -16.96
C SER A 163 -40.44 -23.89 -15.77
#